data_a1881d88f7dd0b3ac30c2435dca864b4
#
_entry.id   a1881d88f7dd0b3ac30c2435dca864b4
#
_cell.length_a   1.000
_cell.length_b   1.000
_cell.length_c   1.000
_cell.angle_alpha   90.00
_cell.angle_beta   90.00
_cell.angle_gamma   90.00
#
_symmetry.space_group_name_H-M   'P 1'
#
loop_
_entity.id
_entity.type
_entity.pdbx_description
1 polymer ?
#
loop_
_entity_poly.entity_id
_entity_poly.type
_entity_poly.pdbx_seq_one_letter_code
_entity_poly.pdbx_strand_id
1 'polypeptide(L)'
;MSNSDIREPIQKRSIEKKERIIHAGFDLICKKGYYNTNTAQIAKAAGVSTGIVYQYFRDKHDILIEGIKRYSDEIFYPMLNIGQTKIDKNNLDSVIRNMINKFVENHKLSQSAHEEITSMTHSDEEIAEFFHEHELYMTNKIAKILIENGFNEKNLPEKVHISINLIDDLCHEIVYHKHKQIN
;
A
#
# COMPACT_ATOMS: atom_id res chain seq x y z
N MET A 1 -28.03 -10.16 -18.41
CA MET A 1 -27.41 -10.85 -17.28
C MET A 1 -27.70 -10.00 -16.06
N SER A 2 -28.37 -10.54 -15.02
CA SER A 2 -28.84 -9.76 -13.89
C SER A 2 -27.62 -9.25 -13.09
N ASN A 3 -27.59 -7.95 -12.84
CA ASN A 3 -26.71 -7.33 -11.87
C ASN A 3 -27.00 -7.98 -10.51
N SER A 4 -26.23 -8.99 -10.12
CA SER A 4 -26.30 -9.51 -8.76
C SER A 4 -25.68 -8.45 -7.87
N ASP A 5 -26.52 -7.75 -7.10
CA ASP A 5 -26.07 -6.78 -6.11
C ASP A 5 -24.99 -7.41 -5.22
N ILE A 6 -23.78 -6.84 -5.30
CA ILE A 6 -22.67 -7.22 -4.43
C ILE A 6 -23.08 -6.88 -3.00
N ARG A 7 -23.04 -7.88 -2.13
CA ARG A 7 -23.59 -7.78 -0.78
C ARG A 7 -22.55 -7.19 0.17
N GLU A 8 -22.83 -6.00 0.71
CA GLU A 8 -22.08 -5.51 1.88
C GLU A 8 -22.45 -6.34 3.12
N PRO A 9 -21.47 -6.98 3.78
CA PRO A 9 -21.73 -7.86 4.92
C PRO A 9 -22.03 -7.06 6.19
N ILE A 10 -23.20 -7.32 6.80
CA ILE A 10 -23.64 -6.69 8.06
C ILE A 10 -23.35 -7.60 9.27
N GLN A 11 -23.32 -8.93 9.07
CA GLN A 11 -23.12 -9.88 10.16
C GLN A 11 -21.63 -10.22 10.34
N LYS A 12 -21.14 -10.33 11.57
CA LYS A 12 -19.75 -10.64 11.94
C LYS A 12 -19.14 -11.79 11.12
N ARG A 13 -19.85 -12.92 11.00
CA ARG A 13 -19.39 -14.07 10.20
C ARG A 13 -19.22 -13.76 8.71
N SER A 14 -20.01 -12.85 8.20
CA SER A 14 -19.97 -12.43 6.80
C SER A 14 -18.79 -11.51 6.54
N ILE A 15 -18.50 -10.60 7.48
CA ILE A 15 -17.33 -9.74 7.49
C ILE A 15 -16.05 -10.59 7.55
N GLU A 16 -15.98 -11.54 8.49
CA GLU A 16 -14.83 -12.44 8.63
C GLU A 16 -14.56 -13.27 7.36
N LYS A 17 -15.63 -13.66 6.63
CA LYS A 17 -15.46 -14.36 5.33
C LYS A 17 -14.92 -13.42 4.27
N LYS A 18 -15.46 -12.18 4.15
CA LYS A 18 -14.96 -11.18 3.20
C LYS A 18 -13.49 -10.92 3.45
N GLU A 19 -13.08 -10.68 4.71
CA GLU A 19 -11.69 -10.45 5.09
C GLU A 19 -10.78 -11.64 4.72
N ARG A 20 -11.20 -12.88 5.00
CA ARG A 20 -10.38 -14.05 4.61
C ARG A 20 -10.20 -14.17 3.11
N ILE A 21 -11.20 -13.80 2.30
CA ILE A 21 -11.10 -13.81 0.84
C ILE A 21 -10.10 -12.72 0.38
N ILE A 22 -10.16 -11.52 0.96
CA ILE A 22 -9.24 -10.44 0.66
C ILE A 22 -7.79 -10.84 0.96
N HIS A 23 -7.52 -11.29 2.19
CA HIS A 23 -6.17 -11.72 2.60
C HIS A 23 -5.64 -12.86 1.73
N ALA A 24 -6.42 -13.92 1.56
CA ALA A 24 -6.00 -15.08 0.77
C ALA A 24 -5.79 -14.72 -0.71
N GLY A 25 -6.63 -13.84 -1.26
CA GLY A 25 -6.53 -13.38 -2.65
C GLY A 25 -5.32 -12.49 -2.86
N PHE A 26 -5.13 -11.50 -2.00
CA PHE A 26 -3.99 -10.60 -2.03
C PHE A 26 -2.66 -11.35 -1.89
N ASP A 27 -2.54 -12.20 -0.87
CA ASP A 27 -1.36 -13.06 -0.67
C ASP A 27 -1.05 -13.95 -1.88
N LEU A 28 -2.09 -14.53 -2.48
CA LEU A 28 -1.91 -15.40 -3.62
C LEU A 28 -1.46 -14.64 -4.86
N ILE A 29 -2.03 -13.46 -5.09
CA ILE A 29 -1.66 -12.56 -6.19
C ILE A 29 -0.21 -12.09 -6.03
N CYS A 30 0.18 -11.64 -4.83
CA CYS A 30 1.56 -11.23 -4.56
C CYS A 30 2.59 -12.34 -4.73
N LYS A 31 2.20 -13.61 -4.46
CA LYS A 31 3.10 -14.76 -4.60
C LYS A 31 3.21 -15.32 -6.01
N LYS A 32 2.15 -15.25 -6.80
CA LYS A 32 2.05 -15.90 -8.12
C LYS A 32 1.94 -14.94 -9.29
N GLY A 33 1.66 -13.68 -9.02
CA GLY A 33 1.29 -12.69 -10.00
C GLY A 33 -0.22 -12.63 -10.27
N TYR A 34 -0.71 -11.45 -10.58
CA TYR A 34 -2.13 -11.19 -10.87
C TYR A 34 -2.66 -12.06 -12.02
N TYR A 35 -1.91 -12.12 -13.13
CA TYR A 35 -2.35 -12.85 -14.31
C TYR A 35 -2.31 -14.38 -14.14
N ASN A 36 -1.50 -14.89 -13.22
CA ASN A 36 -1.38 -16.31 -12.89
C ASN A 36 -2.35 -16.78 -11.79
N THR A 37 -3.18 -15.89 -11.28
CA THR A 37 -4.15 -16.16 -10.21
C THR A 37 -5.58 -16.07 -10.76
N ASN A 38 -6.45 -16.97 -10.31
CA ASN A 38 -7.87 -16.95 -10.64
C ASN A 38 -8.77 -17.11 -9.39
N THR A 39 -10.04 -16.76 -9.53
CA THR A 39 -11.02 -16.75 -8.43
C THR A 39 -11.20 -18.11 -7.77
N ALA A 40 -11.07 -19.22 -8.53
CA ALA A 40 -11.18 -20.58 -7.95
C ALA A 40 -10.00 -20.91 -7.03
N GLN A 41 -8.78 -20.47 -7.39
CA GLN A 41 -7.60 -20.61 -6.54
C GLN A 41 -7.73 -19.76 -5.27
N ILE A 42 -8.26 -18.53 -5.38
CA ILE A 42 -8.53 -17.64 -4.23
C ILE A 42 -9.56 -18.28 -3.31
N ALA A 43 -10.68 -18.79 -3.85
CA ALA A 43 -11.70 -19.46 -3.07
C ALA A 43 -11.13 -20.65 -2.27
N LYS A 44 -10.31 -21.48 -2.93
CA LYS A 44 -9.61 -22.60 -2.28
C LYS A 44 -8.69 -22.13 -1.16
N ALA A 45 -7.90 -21.09 -1.40
CA ALA A 45 -6.98 -20.53 -0.41
C ALA A 45 -7.73 -19.92 0.79
N ALA A 46 -8.87 -19.26 0.56
CA ALA A 46 -9.73 -18.68 1.59
C ALA A 46 -10.58 -19.72 2.36
N GLY A 47 -10.61 -20.99 1.93
CA GLY A 47 -11.44 -22.04 2.52
C GLY A 47 -12.94 -21.83 2.31
N VAL A 48 -13.33 -21.30 1.13
CA VAL A 48 -14.72 -21.06 0.74
C VAL A 48 -15.01 -21.63 -0.65
N SER A 49 -16.28 -21.73 -1.02
CA SER A 49 -16.65 -22.05 -2.40
C SER A 49 -16.50 -20.83 -3.32
N THR A 50 -16.27 -21.04 -4.61
CA THR A 50 -16.21 -19.98 -5.62
C THR A 50 -17.49 -19.13 -5.65
N GLY A 51 -18.66 -19.76 -5.44
CA GLY A 51 -19.93 -19.04 -5.33
C GLY A 51 -20.00 -18.06 -4.15
N ILE A 52 -19.30 -18.36 -3.06
CA ILE A 52 -19.18 -17.41 -1.91
C ILE A 52 -18.29 -16.22 -2.28
N VAL A 53 -17.23 -16.42 -3.06
CA VAL A 53 -16.40 -15.29 -3.51
C VAL A 53 -17.22 -14.34 -4.37
N TYR A 54 -18.02 -14.84 -5.31
CA TYR A 54 -18.89 -14.02 -6.18
C TYR A 54 -20.06 -13.33 -5.46
N GLN A 55 -20.34 -13.67 -4.19
CA GLN A 55 -21.28 -12.90 -3.36
C GLN A 55 -20.70 -11.58 -2.87
N TYR A 56 -19.36 -11.45 -2.79
CA TYR A 56 -18.67 -10.28 -2.24
C TYR A 56 -17.87 -9.50 -3.29
N PHE A 57 -17.45 -10.13 -4.38
CA PHE A 57 -16.56 -9.57 -5.39
C PHE A 57 -17.00 -9.98 -6.79
N ARG A 58 -16.96 -9.06 -7.73
CA ARG A 58 -17.26 -9.32 -9.14
C ARG A 58 -16.22 -10.24 -9.78
N ASP A 59 -14.95 -9.99 -9.42
CA ASP A 59 -13.81 -10.74 -9.92
C ASP A 59 -12.59 -10.63 -8.99
N LYS A 60 -11.44 -11.11 -9.43
CA LYS A 60 -10.18 -11.04 -8.68
C LYS A 60 -9.61 -9.63 -8.60
N HIS A 61 -10.01 -8.72 -9.50
CA HIS A 61 -9.58 -7.34 -9.48
C HIS A 61 -10.16 -6.61 -8.26
N ASP A 62 -11.45 -6.76 -7.99
CA ASP A 62 -12.07 -6.21 -6.78
C ASP A 62 -11.35 -6.69 -5.51
N ILE A 63 -10.94 -7.96 -5.48
CA ILE A 63 -10.19 -8.54 -4.36
C ILE A 63 -8.81 -7.89 -4.22
N LEU A 64 -8.12 -7.67 -5.35
CA LEU A 64 -6.82 -7.00 -5.37
C LEU A 64 -6.93 -5.56 -4.85
N ILE A 65 -7.88 -4.77 -5.35
CA ILE A 65 -8.12 -3.39 -4.90
C ILE A 65 -8.37 -3.32 -3.39
N GLU A 66 -9.24 -4.18 -2.87
CA GLU A 66 -9.49 -4.25 -1.42
C GLU A 66 -8.23 -4.68 -0.64
N GLY A 67 -7.44 -5.61 -1.19
CA GLY A 67 -6.16 -6.03 -0.62
C GLY A 67 -5.14 -4.89 -0.58
N ILE A 68 -5.02 -4.11 -1.65
CA ILE A 68 -4.15 -2.93 -1.73
C ILE A 68 -4.56 -1.88 -0.69
N LYS A 69 -5.86 -1.60 -0.54
CA LYS A 69 -6.35 -0.68 0.49
C LYS A 69 -5.94 -1.12 1.90
N ARG A 70 -6.13 -2.41 2.23
CA ARG A 70 -5.69 -2.98 3.52
C ARG A 70 -4.18 -2.87 3.72
N TYR A 71 -3.43 -3.25 2.70
CA TYR A 71 -1.98 -3.14 2.71
C TYR A 71 -1.52 -1.70 2.95
N SER A 72 -2.15 -0.73 2.30
CA SER A 72 -1.84 0.69 2.49
C SER A 72 -2.16 1.15 3.92
N ASP A 73 -3.32 0.75 4.46
CA ASP A 73 -3.72 1.10 5.82
C ASP A 73 -2.78 0.50 6.88
N GLU A 74 -2.34 -0.73 6.69
CA GLU A 74 -1.51 -1.45 7.66
C GLU A 74 -0.03 -1.07 7.57
N ILE A 75 0.49 -0.73 6.40
CA ILE A 75 1.91 -0.51 6.15
C ILE A 75 2.24 0.98 6.04
N PHE A 76 1.53 1.73 5.19
CA PHE A 76 1.88 3.13 4.92
C PHE A 76 1.41 4.10 5.99
N TYR A 77 0.16 3.99 6.47
CA TYR A 77 -0.35 4.94 7.46
C TYR A 77 0.38 4.92 8.80
N PRO A 78 0.79 3.76 9.36
CA PRO A 78 1.59 3.74 10.59
C PRO A 78 2.96 4.41 10.46
N MET A 79 3.55 4.45 9.24
CA MET A 79 4.81 5.15 9.01
C MET A 79 4.68 6.67 9.17
N LEU A 80 3.48 7.20 8.92
CA LEU A 80 3.17 8.63 9.04
C LEU A 80 2.88 9.08 10.49
N ASN A 81 2.92 8.21 11.47
CA ASN A 81 2.80 8.59 12.88
C ASN A 81 4.01 9.40 13.41
N ILE A 82 4.50 10.32 12.55
CA ILE A 82 5.48 11.36 12.89
C ILE A 82 4.84 12.42 13.78
N GLY A 83 3.51 12.52 13.77
CA GLY A 83 2.74 13.61 14.38
C GLY A 83 2.76 13.69 15.93
N GLN A 84 3.39 12.74 16.63
CA GLN A 84 3.54 12.79 18.09
C GLN A 84 4.89 13.37 18.52
N THR A 85 5.84 13.56 17.62
CA THR A 85 7.16 14.11 17.94
C THR A 85 7.23 15.55 17.43
N LYS A 86 7.49 16.48 18.31
CA LYS A 86 7.79 17.86 17.90
C LYS A 86 9.04 17.84 17.02
N ILE A 87 8.89 18.33 15.79
CA ILE A 87 9.98 18.38 14.83
C ILE A 87 10.59 19.77 14.87
N ASP A 88 11.89 19.87 15.08
CA ASP A 88 12.66 21.10 15.00
C ASP A 88 13.96 20.86 14.21
N LYS A 89 14.74 21.94 14.00
CA LYS A 89 15.98 21.85 13.23
C LYS A 89 17.04 20.94 13.86
N ASN A 90 16.96 20.68 15.18
CA ASN A 90 17.97 19.89 15.90
C ASN A 90 17.66 18.38 15.76
N ASN A 91 16.39 18.00 15.60
CA ASN A 91 16.00 16.60 15.51
C ASN A 91 15.54 16.15 14.11
N LEU A 92 15.46 17.07 13.13
CA LEU A 92 14.98 16.76 11.78
C LEU A 92 15.77 15.61 11.13
N ASP A 93 17.10 15.62 11.24
CA ASP A 93 17.94 14.54 10.70
C ASP A 93 17.57 13.17 11.29
N SER A 94 17.40 13.09 12.60
CA SER A 94 17.02 11.85 13.27
C SER A 94 15.61 11.38 12.90
N VAL A 95 14.67 12.31 12.70
CA VAL A 95 13.31 11.99 12.25
C VAL A 95 13.35 11.41 10.83
N ILE A 96 14.09 12.04 9.91
CA ILE A 96 14.24 11.56 8.54
C ILE A 96 14.91 10.18 8.51
N ARG A 97 16.00 9.96 9.25
CA ARG A 97 16.66 8.65 9.34
C ARG A 97 15.72 7.56 9.84
N ASN A 98 14.92 7.85 10.86
CA ASN A 98 13.93 6.91 11.38
C ASN A 98 12.84 6.58 10.34
N MET A 99 12.41 7.58 9.56
CA MET A 99 11.49 7.35 8.44
C MET A 99 12.11 6.42 7.39
N ILE A 100 13.32 6.74 6.91
CA ILE A 100 14.02 5.92 5.91
C ILE A 100 14.16 4.47 6.41
N ASN A 101 14.58 4.28 7.66
CA ASN A 101 14.73 2.94 8.24
C ASN A 101 13.41 2.17 8.24
N LYS A 102 12.29 2.82 8.62
CA LYS A 102 10.96 2.19 8.57
C LYS A 102 10.53 1.86 7.13
N PHE A 103 10.81 2.72 6.17
CA PHE A 103 10.56 2.45 4.76
C PHE A 103 11.33 1.22 4.29
N VAL A 104 12.64 1.15 4.56
CA VAL A 104 13.48 -0.01 4.21
C VAL A 104 12.98 -1.30 4.88
N GLU A 105 12.60 -1.26 6.16
CA GLU A 105 12.03 -2.41 6.87
C GLU A 105 10.74 -2.90 6.23
N ASN A 106 9.83 -1.98 5.89
CA ASN A 106 8.57 -2.34 5.26
C ASN A 106 8.75 -2.92 3.86
N HIS A 107 9.65 -2.36 3.05
CA HIS A 107 9.99 -2.92 1.74
C HIS A 107 10.54 -4.35 1.86
N LYS A 108 11.37 -4.65 2.88
CA LYS A 108 11.86 -6.00 3.13
C LYS A 108 10.77 -6.98 3.54
N LEU A 109 9.82 -6.54 4.37
CA LEU A 109 8.74 -7.40 4.87
C LEU A 109 7.70 -7.72 3.80
N SER A 110 7.49 -6.83 2.85
CA SER A 110 6.43 -6.90 1.85
C SER A 110 6.93 -6.97 0.41
N GLN A 111 8.15 -7.46 0.19
CA GLN A 111 8.82 -7.44 -1.11
C GLN A 111 7.94 -7.91 -2.27
N SER A 112 7.36 -9.12 -2.17
CA SER A 112 6.55 -9.68 -3.26
C SER A 112 5.25 -8.90 -3.50
N ALA A 113 4.64 -8.34 -2.45
CA ALA A 113 3.46 -7.49 -2.58
C ALA A 113 3.81 -6.19 -3.28
N HIS A 114 4.89 -5.56 -2.87
CA HIS A 114 5.33 -4.28 -3.43
C HIS A 114 5.70 -4.39 -4.92
N GLU A 115 6.47 -5.42 -5.32
CA GLU A 115 6.82 -5.67 -6.73
C GLU A 115 5.58 -5.89 -7.61
N GLU A 116 4.62 -6.70 -7.15
CA GLU A 116 3.40 -6.97 -7.91
C GLU A 116 2.53 -5.72 -8.05
N ILE A 117 2.34 -4.98 -6.96
CA ILE A 117 1.56 -3.74 -6.95
C ILE A 117 2.19 -2.69 -7.88
N THR A 118 3.50 -2.46 -7.76
CA THR A 118 4.23 -1.51 -8.63
C THR A 118 4.12 -1.91 -10.10
N SER A 119 4.20 -3.19 -10.41
CA SER A 119 3.97 -3.68 -11.78
C SER A 119 2.55 -3.36 -12.28
N MET A 120 1.55 -3.48 -11.40
CA MET A 120 0.15 -3.21 -11.74
C MET A 120 -0.14 -1.73 -11.94
N THR A 121 0.55 -0.79 -11.27
CA THR A 121 0.35 0.66 -11.48
C THR A 121 0.64 1.10 -12.91
N HIS A 122 1.44 0.35 -13.67
CA HIS A 122 1.74 0.65 -15.08
C HIS A 122 0.71 0.08 -16.06
N SER A 123 -0.15 -0.83 -15.63
CA SER A 123 -1.07 -1.56 -16.49
C SER A 123 -2.54 -1.47 -16.08
N ASP A 124 -2.84 -0.86 -14.95
CA ASP A 124 -4.17 -0.77 -14.38
C ASP A 124 -4.44 0.65 -13.88
N GLU A 125 -5.40 1.34 -14.51
CA GLU A 125 -5.71 2.75 -14.26
C GLU A 125 -6.27 2.98 -12.85
N GLU A 126 -7.11 2.06 -12.32
CA GLU A 126 -7.70 2.18 -10.99
C GLU A 126 -6.61 2.05 -9.91
N ILE A 127 -5.67 1.15 -10.10
CA ILE A 127 -4.52 0.98 -9.20
C ILE A 127 -3.60 2.20 -9.29
N ALA A 128 -3.31 2.70 -10.49
CA ALA A 128 -2.49 3.89 -10.68
C ALA A 128 -3.09 5.12 -9.99
N GLU A 129 -4.40 5.36 -10.16
CA GLU A 129 -5.12 6.46 -9.53
C GLU A 129 -5.10 6.35 -8.00
N PHE A 130 -5.37 5.15 -7.46
CA PHE A 130 -5.29 4.90 -6.02
C PHE A 130 -3.92 5.26 -5.44
N PHE A 131 -2.82 4.86 -6.10
CA PHE A 131 -1.48 5.19 -5.63
C PHE A 131 -1.16 6.67 -5.75
N HIS A 132 -1.59 7.32 -6.83
CA HIS A 132 -1.41 8.76 -7.00
C HIS A 132 -2.15 9.57 -5.91
N GLU A 133 -3.39 9.24 -5.61
CA GLU A 133 -4.16 9.87 -4.53
C GLU A 133 -3.47 9.64 -3.16
N HIS A 134 -2.98 8.42 -2.94
CA HIS A 134 -2.27 8.07 -1.71
C HIS A 134 -0.98 8.87 -1.53
N GLU A 135 -0.18 9.00 -2.59
CA GLU A 135 1.06 9.78 -2.64
C GLU A 135 0.80 11.27 -2.34
N LEU A 136 -0.23 11.85 -2.95
CA LEU A 136 -0.65 13.22 -2.67
C LEU A 136 -1.12 13.40 -1.23
N TYR A 137 -1.88 12.46 -0.70
CA TYR A 137 -2.30 12.47 0.70
C TYR A 137 -1.10 12.47 1.66
N MET A 138 -0.11 11.60 1.41
CA MET A 138 1.13 11.50 2.17
C MET A 138 1.90 12.82 2.13
N THR A 139 2.10 13.34 0.94
CA THR A 139 2.78 14.63 0.69
C THR A 139 2.15 15.75 1.50
N ASN A 140 0.84 15.92 1.39
CA ASN A 140 0.11 16.99 2.07
C ASN A 140 0.15 16.83 3.60
N LYS A 141 0.04 15.60 4.10
CA LYS A 141 0.10 15.33 5.54
C LYS A 141 1.47 15.66 6.12
N ILE A 142 2.56 15.25 5.47
CA ILE A 142 3.92 15.56 5.90
C ILE A 142 4.19 17.06 5.80
N ALA A 143 3.83 17.70 4.68
CA ALA A 143 3.99 19.14 4.51
C ALA A 143 3.25 19.92 5.61
N LYS A 144 2.02 19.53 5.95
CA LYS A 144 1.25 20.13 7.05
C LYS A 144 1.97 19.99 8.38
N ILE A 145 2.47 18.80 8.72
CA ILE A 145 3.22 18.57 9.96
C ILE A 145 4.45 19.48 10.01
N LEU A 146 5.20 19.61 8.93
CA LEU A 146 6.36 20.48 8.87
C LEU A 146 5.99 21.96 9.06
N ILE A 147 4.92 22.43 8.42
CA ILE A 147 4.40 23.81 8.59
C ILE A 147 4.02 24.08 10.05
N GLU A 148 3.28 23.16 10.68
CA GLU A 148 2.87 23.26 12.09
C GLU A 148 4.06 23.27 13.06
N ASN A 149 5.22 22.75 12.64
CA ASN A 149 6.49 22.78 13.36
C ASN A 149 7.43 23.93 12.95
N GLY A 150 6.93 24.91 12.18
CA GLY A 150 7.64 26.15 11.87
C GLY A 150 8.52 26.10 10.61
N PHE A 151 8.42 25.07 9.78
CA PHE A 151 9.11 24.97 8.49
C PHE A 151 8.26 25.64 7.40
N ASN A 152 8.48 26.93 7.15
CA ASN A 152 7.71 27.74 6.18
C ASN A 152 8.55 28.04 4.94
N GLU A 153 8.92 27.02 4.19
CA GLU A 153 9.66 27.19 2.95
C GLU A 153 8.74 27.32 1.73
N LYS A 154 9.19 28.11 0.75
CA LYS A 154 8.51 28.20 -0.54
C LYS A 154 8.49 26.81 -1.21
N ASN A 155 7.33 26.42 -1.76
CA ASN A 155 7.10 25.15 -2.44
C ASN A 155 7.43 23.94 -1.53
N LEU A 156 7.06 24.01 -0.24
CA LEU A 156 7.31 22.92 0.71
C LEU A 156 6.60 21.63 0.30
N PRO A 157 5.32 21.62 -0.13
CA PRO A 157 4.69 20.39 -0.60
C PRO A 157 5.42 19.72 -1.76
N GLU A 158 5.86 20.48 -2.75
CA GLU A 158 6.62 19.95 -3.90
C GLU A 158 7.97 19.36 -3.47
N LYS A 159 8.66 20.03 -2.53
CA LYS A 159 9.92 19.50 -1.96
C LYS A 159 9.67 18.19 -1.22
N VAL A 160 8.60 18.11 -0.42
CA VAL A 160 8.20 16.90 0.30
C VAL A 160 7.89 15.78 -0.68
N HIS A 161 7.11 16.06 -1.73
CA HIS A 161 6.76 15.10 -2.77
C HIS A 161 8.00 14.49 -3.44
N ILE A 162 8.91 15.33 -3.92
CA ILE A 162 10.17 14.87 -4.53
C ILE A 162 11.00 14.05 -3.53
N SER A 163 11.04 14.48 -2.25
CA SER A 163 11.81 13.77 -1.23
C SER A 163 11.25 12.39 -0.91
N ILE A 164 9.92 12.23 -0.88
CA ILE A 164 9.25 10.94 -0.67
C ILE A 164 9.62 9.99 -1.81
N ASN A 165 9.49 10.43 -3.06
CA ASN A 165 9.79 9.61 -4.22
C ASN A 165 11.27 9.22 -4.29
N LEU A 166 12.17 10.14 -3.96
CA LEU A 166 13.61 9.84 -3.88
C LEU A 166 13.92 8.80 -2.78
N ILE A 167 13.23 8.87 -1.63
CA ILE A 167 13.40 7.90 -0.54
C ILE A 167 12.85 6.53 -0.97
N ASP A 168 11.72 6.49 -1.65
CA ASP A 168 11.13 5.26 -2.16
C ASP A 168 12.05 4.58 -3.17
N ASP A 169 12.54 5.30 -4.18
CA ASP A 169 13.54 4.82 -5.14
C ASP A 169 14.79 4.29 -4.44
N LEU A 170 15.31 4.99 -3.44
CA LEU A 170 16.46 4.55 -2.66
C LEU A 170 16.18 3.24 -1.91
N CYS A 171 14.99 3.10 -1.35
CA CYS A 171 14.57 1.86 -0.67
C CYS A 171 14.50 0.69 -1.66
N HIS A 172 13.98 0.92 -2.86
CA HIS A 172 13.99 -0.06 -3.94
C HIS A 172 15.42 -0.51 -4.28
N GLU A 173 16.35 0.42 -4.46
CA GLU A 173 17.75 0.07 -4.73
C GLU A 173 18.36 -0.78 -3.60
N ILE A 174 18.12 -0.42 -2.34
CA ILE A 174 18.66 -1.13 -1.18
C ILE A 174 18.09 -2.55 -1.07
N VAL A 175 16.79 -2.71 -1.30
CA VAL A 175 16.08 -3.97 -1.03
C VAL A 175 16.15 -4.93 -2.22
N TYR A 176 15.98 -4.42 -3.45
CA TYR A 176 15.79 -5.26 -4.64
C TYR A 176 17.05 -5.40 -5.48
N HIS A 177 17.81 -4.33 -5.67
CA HIS A 177 18.90 -4.35 -6.64
C HIS A 177 20.24 -4.78 -6.07
N LYS A 178 20.45 -4.76 -4.73
CA LYS A 178 21.67 -5.18 -4.04
C LYS A 178 22.94 -4.76 -4.78
N HIS A 179 22.98 -3.52 -5.28
CA HIS A 179 24.14 -3.05 -6.04
C HIS A 179 25.38 -3.06 -5.18
N LYS A 180 26.32 -3.97 -5.49
CA LYS A 180 27.63 -4.08 -4.83
C LYS A 180 28.56 -2.91 -5.15
N GLN A 181 28.11 -1.92 -5.95
CA GLN A 181 28.95 -0.86 -6.50
C GLN A 181 28.65 0.55 -5.99
N ILE A 182 27.55 0.75 -5.23
CA ILE A 182 27.30 2.04 -4.57
C ILE A 182 27.68 1.84 -3.09
N ASN A 183 28.93 2.17 -2.76
CA ASN A 183 29.43 2.25 -1.38
C ASN A 183 29.27 3.67 -0.87
#